data_240a04d02b496a700ca49f6bc0c7084d
#
_entry.id   240a04d02b496a700ca49f6bc0c7084d
#
_cell.length_a   1.000
_cell.length_b   1.000
_cell.length_c   1.000
_cell.angle_alpha   90.00
_cell.angle_beta   90.00
_cell.angle_gamma   90.00
#
_symmetry.space_group_name_H-M   'P 1'
#
loop_
_entity.id
_entity.type
_entity.pdbx_description
1 polymer ?
#
loop_
_entity_poly.entity_id
_entity_poly.type
_entity_poly.pdbx_seq_one_letter_code
_entity_poly.pdbx_strand_id
1 'polypeptide(L)'
;MAKSGLAALKGTAKSIKEAYALIMDASISVGDQQLLLFLKVPAEHIGHALQHADVEVADMKVATNWPAEDVKEMAENIISKEEKDPEYLLSDNGSNLRKAAELMEIPHHRDVSHTLATYLKQIYEKDPEYKHFSEQIGKTKHLALTDIGYLMPCKQRRMARFMNLYPIISWAIAMQENFHLLDKKEKYHYSFIQTNAGLISELSEVLTLFENIMRTLKCEGLSKDTATKCKAMTARMLLPSGERPRRLGELICQYLDKETGLLKDGGKAHNISSDIEESSFGLLKASMPACKMAGFTECVLRLPLYSRLRKIRRVDISHVSRWMSHTRMADVALWKRGHLRTNPLVRRRRALTRMTQNVGTSY
;
A
#
# COMPACT_ATOMS: atom_id res chain seq x y z
N MET A 1 -19.35 8.17 15.55
CA MET A 1 -18.26 7.91 14.59
C MET A 1 -18.66 8.01 13.12
N ALA A 2 -19.63 7.24 12.61
CA ALA A 2 -20.02 7.33 11.19
C ALA A 2 -20.49 8.71 10.76
N LYS A 3 -21.32 9.39 11.55
CA LYS A 3 -21.76 10.76 11.32
C LYS A 3 -20.58 11.74 11.26
N SER A 4 -19.65 11.64 12.21
CA SER A 4 -18.46 12.49 12.25
C SER A 4 -17.52 12.23 11.06
N GLY A 5 -17.40 10.97 10.64
CA GLY A 5 -16.59 10.58 9.47
C GLY A 5 -17.18 11.13 8.17
N LEU A 6 -18.50 11.04 8.00
CA LEU A 6 -19.16 11.62 6.82
C LEU A 6 -19.07 13.16 6.81
N ALA A 7 -19.17 13.79 7.98
CA ALA A 7 -18.96 15.23 8.11
C ALA A 7 -17.51 15.63 7.76
N ALA A 8 -16.53 14.83 8.16
CA ALA A 8 -15.13 15.02 7.79
C ALA A 8 -14.94 14.88 6.27
N LEU A 9 -15.51 13.83 5.65
CA LEU A 9 -15.47 13.62 4.20
C LEU A 9 -16.08 14.78 3.42
N LYS A 10 -17.27 15.25 3.80
CA LYS A 10 -17.91 16.41 3.17
C LYS A 10 -17.14 17.72 3.36
N GLY A 11 -16.38 17.84 4.43
CA GLY A 11 -15.57 19.03 4.72
C GLY A 11 -14.26 19.10 3.95
N THR A 12 -13.80 18.01 3.33
CA THR A 12 -12.55 17.96 2.58
C THR A 12 -12.60 18.72 1.25
N ALA A 13 -13.78 18.81 0.63
CA ALA A 13 -13.98 19.52 -0.64
C ALA A 13 -13.59 21.01 -0.65
N LYS A 14 -13.08 21.57 0.46
CA LYS A 14 -12.78 23.00 0.60
C LYS A 14 -11.38 23.36 1.08
N SER A 15 -10.48 22.40 1.37
CA SER A 15 -9.28 22.71 2.16
C SER A 15 -7.97 22.77 1.39
N ILE A 16 -7.79 22.04 0.30
CA ILE A 16 -6.60 22.19 -0.55
C ILE A 16 -6.98 23.05 -1.75
N LYS A 17 -6.69 24.35 -1.66
CA LYS A 17 -6.86 25.32 -2.75
C LYS A 17 -5.66 25.41 -3.69
N GLU A 18 -4.56 24.75 -3.31
CA GLU A 18 -3.31 24.74 -4.06
C GLU A 18 -3.30 23.60 -5.08
N ALA A 19 -2.25 23.53 -5.90
CA ALA A 19 -2.01 22.43 -6.81
C ALA A 19 -1.98 21.10 -6.03
N TYR A 20 -2.68 20.06 -6.52
CA TYR A 20 -2.83 18.79 -5.82
C TYR A 20 -2.56 17.60 -6.73
N ALA A 21 -2.29 16.46 -6.10
CA ALA A 21 -2.26 15.16 -6.74
C ALA A 21 -3.29 14.23 -6.09
N LEU A 22 -3.66 13.16 -6.79
CA LEU A 22 -4.50 12.10 -6.26
C LEU A 22 -3.70 10.82 -6.12
N ILE A 23 -3.71 10.26 -4.91
CA ILE A 23 -3.24 8.89 -4.67
C ILE A 23 -4.47 7.98 -4.71
N MET A 24 -4.35 6.81 -5.37
CA MET A 24 -5.45 5.86 -5.53
C MET A 24 -4.98 4.43 -5.27
N ASP A 25 -5.70 3.71 -4.42
CA ASP A 25 -5.44 2.30 -4.11
C ASP A 25 -6.75 1.52 -3.88
N ALA A 26 -6.75 0.25 -4.29
CA ALA A 26 -7.85 -0.70 -4.17
C ALA A 26 -7.47 -1.94 -3.33
N SER A 27 -6.51 -1.83 -2.41
CA SER A 27 -5.82 -2.98 -1.83
C SER A 27 -6.50 -3.64 -0.62
N ILE A 28 -7.51 -3.05 0.02
CA ILE A 28 -8.22 -3.75 1.09
C ILE A 28 -9.33 -4.65 0.55
N SER A 29 -9.19 -5.96 0.81
CA SER A 29 -10.24 -6.92 0.57
C SER A 29 -10.83 -7.47 1.88
N VAL A 30 -12.15 -7.52 1.97
CA VAL A 30 -12.90 -8.18 3.06
C VAL A 30 -13.93 -9.10 2.44
N GLY A 31 -13.67 -10.40 2.49
CA GLY A 31 -14.44 -11.39 1.75
C GLY A 31 -14.31 -11.17 0.24
N ASP A 32 -15.44 -10.95 -0.44
CA ASP A 32 -15.54 -10.64 -1.87
C ASP A 32 -15.57 -9.13 -2.17
N GLN A 33 -15.31 -8.29 -1.20
CA GLN A 33 -15.41 -6.83 -1.32
C GLN A 33 -14.04 -6.18 -1.28
N GLN A 34 -13.83 -5.19 -2.14
CA GLN A 34 -12.63 -4.36 -2.20
C GLN A 34 -13.00 -2.89 -1.98
N LEU A 35 -12.21 -2.19 -1.18
CA LEU A 35 -12.33 -0.76 -0.96
C LEU A 35 -11.38 -0.03 -1.91
N LEU A 36 -11.92 0.82 -2.77
CA LEU A 36 -11.15 1.83 -3.52
C LEU A 36 -11.13 3.12 -2.69
N LEU A 37 -9.95 3.68 -2.51
CA LEU A 37 -9.71 4.91 -1.77
C LEU A 37 -9.00 5.92 -2.68
N PHE A 38 -9.44 7.17 -2.61
CA PHE A 38 -8.73 8.29 -3.20
C PHE A 38 -8.31 9.27 -2.10
N LEU A 39 -7.02 9.55 -2.06
CA LEU A 39 -6.45 10.60 -1.20
C LEU A 39 -6.02 11.79 -2.05
N LYS A 40 -6.40 12.99 -1.61
CA LYS A 40 -5.92 14.26 -2.15
C LYS A 40 -4.71 14.69 -1.31
N VAL A 41 -3.62 15.04 -1.98
CA VAL A 41 -2.36 15.44 -1.36
C VAL A 41 -1.83 16.69 -2.07
N PRO A 42 -0.96 17.51 -1.43
CA PRO A 42 -0.25 18.56 -2.15
C PRO A 42 0.53 17.96 -3.33
N ALA A 43 0.45 18.60 -4.51
CA ALA A 43 1.22 18.14 -5.68
C ALA A 43 2.72 18.26 -5.43
N GLU A 44 3.14 19.37 -4.81
CA GLU A 44 4.52 19.58 -4.41
C GLU A 44 4.85 18.78 -3.15
N HIS A 45 6.01 18.15 -3.14
CA HIS A 45 6.55 17.49 -1.96
C HIS A 45 6.85 18.50 -0.84
N ILE A 46 6.46 18.18 0.38
CA ILE A 46 6.46 19.13 1.53
C ILE A 46 7.68 18.98 2.44
N GLY A 47 8.77 18.35 1.97
CA GLY A 47 10.03 18.19 2.71
C GLY A 47 10.06 17.05 3.74
N HIS A 48 9.02 16.21 3.79
CA HIS A 48 8.97 14.99 4.62
C HIS A 48 8.01 13.97 4.02
N ALA A 49 8.14 12.70 4.43
CA ALA A 49 7.21 11.66 4.04
C ALA A 49 5.77 12.00 4.47
N LEU A 50 4.80 11.79 3.58
CA LEU A 50 3.39 12.12 3.83
C LEU A 50 2.87 11.51 5.13
N GLN A 51 2.23 12.32 5.93
CA GLN A 51 1.54 11.93 7.16
C GLN A 51 0.04 12.10 7.00
N HIS A 52 -0.75 11.53 7.92
CA HIS A 52 -2.21 11.69 7.88
C HIS A 52 -2.69 13.15 7.98
N ALA A 53 -1.87 14.05 8.53
CA ALA A 53 -2.17 15.48 8.57
C ALA A 53 -2.06 16.16 7.20
N ASP A 54 -1.26 15.60 6.30
CA ASP A 54 -0.95 16.20 4.99
C ASP A 54 -1.93 15.77 3.90
N VAL A 55 -2.76 14.77 4.17
CA VAL A 55 -3.66 14.16 3.19
C VAL A 55 -5.14 14.36 3.53
N GLU A 56 -5.99 14.20 2.54
CA GLU A 56 -7.44 14.25 2.67
C GLU A 56 -8.07 13.10 1.90
N VAL A 57 -9.06 12.45 2.51
CA VAL A 57 -9.86 11.47 1.78
C VAL A 57 -10.78 12.22 0.80
N ALA A 58 -10.48 12.11 -0.48
CA ALA A 58 -11.29 12.74 -1.53
C ALA A 58 -12.60 11.98 -1.76
N ASP A 59 -12.52 10.65 -1.90
CA ASP A 59 -13.67 9.76 -1.92
C ASP A 59 -13.25 8.31 -1.64
N MET A 60 -14.23 7.42 -1.36
CA MET A 60 -14.02 6.00 -1.15
C MET A 60 -15.28 5.21 -1.45
N LYS A 61 -15.13 4.04 -2.07
CA LYS A 61 -16.27 3.20 -2.46
C LYS A 61 -15.90 1.72 -2.39
N VAL A 62 -16.89 0.87 -2.13
CA VAL A 62 -16.72 -0.58 -2.01
C VAL A 62 -17.39 -1.29 -3.19
N ALA A 63 -16.64 -2.13 -3.89
CA ALA A 63 -17.12 -3.00 -4.96
C ALA A 63 -16.58 -4.42 -4.80
N THR A 64 -16.94 -5.34 -5.71
CA THR A 64 -16.33 -6.68 -5.78
C THR A 64 -15.02 -6.68 -6.57
N ASN A 65 -14.91 -5.78 -7.50
CA ASN A 65 -13.73 -5.54 -8.34
C ASN A 65 -13.78 -4.08 -8.80
N TRP A 66 -12.66 -3.59 -9.31
CA TRP A 66 -12.50 -2.24 -9.81
C TRP A 66 -11.96 -2.27 -11.24
N PRO A 67 -12.83 -2.37 -12.27
CA PRO A 67 -12.45 -2.14 -13.66
C PRO A 67 -11.86 -0.72 -13.82
N ALA A 68 -11.00 -0.53 -14.81
CA ALA A 68 -10.36 0.75 -15.05
C ALA A 68 -11.36 1.87 -15.32
N GLU A 69 -12.44 1.55 -16.00
CA GLU A 69 -13.52 2.47 -16.33
C GLU A 69 -14.25 2.98 -15.06
N ASP A 70 -14.52 2.09 -14.09
CA ASP A 70 -15.15 2.47 -12.82
C ASP A 70 -14.23 3.34 -11.95
N VAL A 71 -12.92 3.04 -11.97
CA VAL A 71 -11.89 3.85 -11.28
C VAL A 71 -11.82 5.23 -11.91
N LYS A 72 -11.80 5.33 -13.25
CA LYS A 72 -11.84 6.57 -14.01
C LYS A 72 -13.08 7.39 -13.66
N GLU A 73 -14.27 6.80 -13.75
CA GLU A 73 -15.54 7.48 -13.43
C GLU A 73 -15.50 8.09 -12.02
N MET A 74 -14.99 7.33 -11.05
CA MET A 74 -14.89 7.81 -9.68
C MET A 74 -13.88 8.96 -9.56
N ALA A 75 -12.73 8.89 -10.22
CA ALA A 75 -11.74 9.96 -10.25
C ALA A 75 -12.28 11.23 -10.91
N GLU A 76 -12.95 11.12 -12.07
CA GLU A 76 -13.57 12.23 -12.78
C GLU A 76 -14.67 12.90 -11.92
N ASN A 77 -15.44 12.12 -11.17
CA ASN A 77 -16.41 12.64 -10.22
C ASN A 77 -15.77 13.40 -9.03
N ILE A 78 -14.53 13.08 -8.67
CA ILE A 78 -13.75 13.84 -7.68
C ILE A 78 -13.26 15.14 -8.32
N ILE A 79 -12.61 15.04 -9.48
CA ILE A 79 -11.99 16.14 -10.20
C ILE A 79 -13.04 17.22 -10.56
N SER A 80 -14.24 16.81 -11.02
CA SER A 80 -15.32 17.74 -11.39
C SER A 80 -15.84 18.63 -10.25
N LYS A 81 -15.51 18.31 -8.99
CA LYS A 81 -15.86 19.09 -7.79
C LYS A 81 -14.77 20.09 -7.38
N GLU A 82 -13.61 20.00 -8.03
CA GLU A 82 -12.45 20.83 -7.75
C GLU A 82 -12.32 21.95 -8.79
N GLU A 83 -11.67 23.05 -8.41
CA GLU A 83 -11.44 24.20 -9.31
C GLU A 83 -10.31 23.96 -10.32
N LYS A 84 -9.48 22.95 -10.08
CA LYS A 84 -8.30 22.59 -10.90
C LYS A 84 -8.21 21.10 -11.06
N ASP A 85 -7.61 20.65 -12.15
CA ASP A 85 -7.24 19.25 -12.34
C ASP A 85 -6.04 18.89 -11.47
N PRO A 86 -5.90 17.61 -11.08
CA PRO A 86 -4.71 17.13 -10.39
C PRO A 86 -3.48 17.21 -11.31
N GLU A 87 -2.34 17.59 -10.75
CA GLU A 87 -1.11 17.66 -11.54
C GLU A 87 -0.62 16.26 -11.96
N TYR A 88 -0.88 15.27 -11.13
CA TYR A 88 -0.57 13.87 -11.40
C TYR A 88 -1.41 12.92 -10.53
N LEU A 89 -1.40 11.66 -10.95
CA LEU A 89 -1.92 10.53 -10.19
C LEU A 89 -0.75 9.72 -9.63
N LEU A 90 -0.95 9.08 -8.48
CA LEU A 90 0.00 8.16 -7.88
C LEU A 90 -0.74 6.88 -7.47
N SER A 91 -0.22 5.72 -7.86
CA SER A 91 -0.78 4.44 -7.42
C SER A 91 0.29 3.34 -7.38
N ASP A 92 -0.10 2.17 -6.86
CA ASP A 92 0.66 0.95 -7.07
C ASP A 92 0.70 0.55 -8.57
N ASN A 93 1.38 -0.56 -8.86
CA ASN A 93 1.48 -1.06 -10.25
C ASN A 93 0.25 -1.89 -10.70
N GLY A 94 -0.90 -1.73 -10.05
CA GLY A 94 -2.15 -2.41 -10.41
C GLY A 94 -2.54 -2.10 -11.85
N SER A 95 -2.79 -3.13 -12.65
CA SER A 95 -3.09 -2.95 -14.09
C SER A 95 -4.35 -2.14 -14.35
N ASN A 96 -5.35 -2.25 -13.48
CA ASN A 96 -6.59 -1.49 -13.53
C ASN A 96 -6.39 0.00 -13.20
N LEU A 97 -5.58 0.31 -12.18
CA LEU A 97 -5.28 1.70 -11.80
C LEU A 97 -4.44 2.39 -12.87
N ARG A 98 -3.43 1.69 -13.40
CA ARG A 98 -2.64 2.20 -14.51
C ARG A 98 -3.48 2.49 -15.75
N LYS A 99 -4.34 1.54 -16.15
CA LYS A 99 -5.23 1.73 -17.30
C LYS A 99 -6.21 2.88 -17.06
N ALA A 100 -6.72 3.05 -15.83
CA ALA A 100 -7.58 4.18 -15.50
C ALA A 100 -6.84 5.52 -15.69
N ALA A 101 -5.59 5.62 -15.22
CA ALA A 101 -4.77 6.82 -15.42
C ALA A 101 -4.49 7.10 -16.92
N GLU A 102 -4.19 6.06 -17.69
CA GLU A 102 -4.02 6.16 -19.16
C GLU A 102 -5.30 6.70 -19.84
N LEU A 103 -6.48 6.23 -19.41
CA LEU A 103 -7.78 6.68 -19.96
C LEU A 103 -8.14 8.13 -19.56
N MET A 104 -7.55 8.67 -18.50
CA MET A 104 -7.75 10.06 -18.05
C MET A 104 -6.72 11.02 -18.65
N GLU A 105 -5.68 10.52 -19.31
CA GLU A 105 -4.58 11.32 -19.87
C GLU A 105 -3.86 12.21 -18.85
N ILE A 106 -3.90 11.82 -17.56
CA ILE A 106 -3.22 12.54 -16.47
C ILE A 106 -1.86 11.85 -16.21
N PRO A 107 -0.76 12.61 -16.02
CA PRO A 107 0.54 12.03 -15.65
C PRO A 107 0.40 11.09 -14.46
N HIS A 108 0.97 9.88 -14.57
CA HIS A 108 0.81 8.84 -13.56
C HIS A 108 2.15 8.35 -13.06
N HIS A 109 2.44 8.66 -11.81
CA HIS A 109 3.58 8.12 -11.07
C HIS A 109 3.27 6.74 -10.50
N ARG A 110 4.25 5.85 -10.57
CA ARG A 110 4.20 4.53 -9.94
C ARG A 110 4.85 4.60 -8.56
N ASP A 111 4.18 4.06 -7.55
CA ASP A 111 4.72 3.97 -6.20
C ASP A 111 6.11 3.32 -6.18
N VAL A 112 7.04 3.96 -5.48
CA VAL A 112 8.44 3.52 -5.42
C VAL A 112 8.58 2.18 -4.71
N SER A 113 7.90 1.98 -3.57
CA SER A 113 8.01 0.76 -2.76
C SER A 113 7.51 -0.46 -3.53
N HIS A 114 6.33 -0.33 -4.16
CA HIS A 114 5.73 -1.37 -5.00
C HIS A 114 6.55 -1.66 -6.25
N THR A 115 7.13 -0.63 -6.87
CA THR A 115 7.95 -0.78 -8.07
C THR A 115 9.25 -1.52 -7.77
N LEU A 116 9.97 -1.14 -6.71
CA LEU A 116 11.20 -1.82 -6.29
C LEU A 116 10.94 -3.28 -5.91
N ALA A 117 9.86 -3.56 -5.18
CA ALA A 117 9.46 -4.93 -4.84
C ALA A 117 9.10 -5.76 -6.09
N THR A 118 8.48 -5.13 -7.10
CA THR A 118 8.16 -5.79 -8.38
C THR A 118 9.43 -6.15 -9.15
N TYR A 119 10.43 -5.27 -9.19
CA TYR A 119 11.71 -5.55 -9.84
C TYR A 119 12.48 -6.65 -9.11
N LEU A 120 12.50 -6.59 -7.78
CA LEU A 120 13.10 -7.67 -6.97
C LEU A 120 12.43 -9.02 -7.28
N LYS A 121 11.10 -9.04 -7.35
CA LYS A 121 10.34 -10.23 -7.75
C LYS A 121 10.73 -10.70 -9.15
N GLN A 122 10.81 -9.79 -10.12
CA GLN A 122 11.16 -10.12 -11.51
C GLN A 122 12.53 -10.79 -11.62
N ILE A 123 13.52 -10.35 -10.82
CA ILE A 123 14.89 -10.89 -10.85
C ILE A 123 14.99 -12.20 -10.07
N TYR A 124 14.42 -12.28 -8.86
CA TYR A 124 14.70 -13.40 -7.93
C TYR A 124 13.62 -14.48 -7.88
N GLU A 125 12.35 -14.22 -8.22
CA GLU A 125 11.27 -15.20 -8.03
C GLU A 125 11.51 -16.53 -8.76
N LYS A 126 12.13 -16.48 -9.94
CA LYS A 126 12.43 -17.66 -10.77
C LYS A 126 13.86 -18.16 -10.61
N ASP A 127 14.70 -17.43 -9.88
CA ASP A 127 16.09 -17.79 -9.66
C ASP A 127 16.21 -19.10 -8.85
N PRO A 128 17.02 -20.08 -9.27
CA PRO A 128 17.14 -21.39 -8.61
C PRO A 128 17.68 -21.29 -7.18
N GLU A 129 18.67 -20.41 -6.95
CA GLU A 129 19.30 -20.22 -5.64
C GLU A 129 18.32 -19.58 -4.65
N TYR A 130 17.60 -18.55 -5.08
CA TYR A 130 16.55 -17.93 -4.27
C TYR A 130 15.39 -18.89 -3.97
N LYS A 131 14.96 -19.70 -4.94
CA LYS A 131 13.94 -20.74 -4.73
C LYS A 131 14.38 -21.73 -3.67
N HIS A 132 15.61 -22.27 -3.83
CA HIS A 132 16.17 -23.20 -2.86
C HIS A 132 16.21 -22.60 -1.44
N PHE A 133 16.74 -21.38 -1.31
CA PHE A 133 16.77 -20.65 -0.03
C PHE A 133 15.35 -20.48 0.56
N SER A 134 14.39 -20.03 -0.24
CA SER A 134 13.00 -19.83 0.18
C SER A 134 12.31 -21.15 0.62
N GLU A 135 12.62 -22.25 -0.05
CA GLU A 135 12.13 -23.59 0.31
C GLU A 135 12.71 -24.08 1.64
N GLN A 136 14.01 -23.87 1.87
CA GLN A 136 14.65 -24.22 3.14
C GLN A 136 14.05 -23.41 4.31
N ILE A 137 13.82 -22.09 4.14
CA ILE A 137 13.07 -21.30 5.11
C ILE A 137 11.67 -21.87 5.33
N GLY A 138 10.99 -22.31 4.27
CA GLY A 138 9.68 -22.96 4.37
C GLY A 138 9.69 -24.23 5.22
N LYS A 139 10.77 -25.02 5.11
CA LYS A 139 10.94 -26.26 5.88
C LYS A 139 11.16 -26.01 7.37
N THR A 140 11.71 -24.86 7.78
CA THR A 140 11.88 -24.56 9.22
C THR A 140 10.55 -24.43 9.97
N LYS A 141 9.42 -24.29 9.30
CA LYS A 141 8.10 -24.14 9.95
C LYS A 141 7.71 -25.30 10.85
N HIS A 142 8.17 -26.51 10.56
CA HIS A 142 7.93 -27.68 11.42
C HIS A 142 8.63 -27.58 12.78
N LEU A 143 9.65 -26.72 12.88
CA LEU A 143 10.39 -26.50 14.12
C LEU A 143 9.62 -25.65 15.14
N ALA A 144 8.49 -25.03 14.76
CA ALA A 144 7.71 -24.14 15.60
C ALA A 144 7.27 -24.75 16.95
N LEU A 145 7.08 -26.06 16.98
CA LEU A 145 6.64 -26.81 18.16
C LEU A 145 7.81 -27.57 18.84
N THR A 146 9.04 -27.29 18.45
CA THR A 146 10.24 -27.91 19.02
C THR A 146 10.97 -26.92 19.93
N ASP A 147 11.94 -27.43 20.66
CA ASP A 147 12.84 -26.68 21.54
C ASP A 147 13.66 -25.59 20.80
N ILE A 148 13.89 -25.75 19.49
CA ILE A 148 14.60 -24.76 18.64
C ILE A 148 13.68 -23.82 17.89
N GLY A 149 12.37 -23.84 18.18
CA GLY A 149 11.38 -22.99 17.52
C GLY A 149 11.61 -21.49 17.73
N TYR A 150 12.33 -21.09 18.76
CA TYR A 150 12.69 -19.69 19.03
C TYR A 150 13.66 -19.08 18.00
N LEU A 151 14.41 -19.91 17.26
CA LEU A 151 15.33 -19.49 16.21
C LEU A 151 14.63 -19.29 14.85
N MET A 152 13.34 -19.55 14.75
CA MET A 152 12.61 -19.47 13.48
C MET A 152 12.58 -18.07 12.90
N PRO A 153 12.62 -17.96 11.56
CA PRO A 153 12.42 -16.68 10.90
C PRO A 153 10.99 -16.13 11.15
N CYS A 154 10.83 -14.82 11.04
CA CYS A 154 9.54 -14.19 11.09
C CYS A 154 8.60 -14.73 10.01
N LYS A 155 7.28 -14.69 10.26
CA LYS A 155 6.26 -15.16 9.31
C LYS A 155 6.29 -14.33 8.03
N GLN A 156 6.58 -14.97 6.91
CA GLN A 156 6.53 -14.35 5.60
C GLN A 156 5.09 -14.30 5.06
N ARG A 157 4.62 -13.14 4.65
CA ARG A 157 3.30 -12.97 4.01
C ARG A 157 3.38 -13.40 2.53
N ARG A 158 2.45 -14.29 2.10
CA ARG A 158 2.45 -14.84 0.75
C ARG A 158 2.31 -13.76 -0.34
N MET A 159 1.39 -12.81 -0.15
CA MET A 159 1.05 -11.77 -1.13
C MET A 159 2.11 -10.65 -1.23
N ALA A 160 2.81 -10.36 -0.14
CA ALA A 160 3.81 -9.29 -0.06
C ALA A 160 5.22 -9.83 0.18
N ARG A 161 5.56 -10.98 -0.40
CA ARG A 161 6.84 -11.68 -0.15
C ARG A 161 8.05 -10.78 -0.36
N PHE A 162 8.10 -10.08 -1.50
CA PHE A 162 9.25 -9.25 -1.86
C PHE A 162 9.24 -7.86 -1.18
N MET A 163 8.08 -7.33 -0.79
CA MET A 163 8.00 -6.11 0.05
C MET A 163 8.44 -6.36 1.50
N ASN A 164 8.32 -7.61 1.98
CA ASN A 164 8.66 -8.00 3.36
C ASN A 164 9.87 -8.95 3.39
N LEU A 165 10.81 -8.80 2.47
CA LEU A 165 12.01 -9.64 2.43
C LEU A 165 13.04 -9.21 3.48
N TYR A 166 13.09 -7.93 3.82
CA TYR A 166 14.04 -7.36 4.77
C TYR A 166 14.11 -8.12 6.12
N PRO A 167 13.00 -8.38 6.84
CA PRO A 167 13.07 -9.13 8.10
C PRO A 167 13.64 -10.55 7.95
N ILE A 168 13.43 -11.20 6.80
CA ILE A 168 13.97 -12.54 6.53
C ILE A 168 15.48 -12.46 6.31
N ILE A 169 15.96 -11.51 5.55
CA ILE A 169 17.40 -11.34 5.30
C ILE A 169 18.12 -10.88 6.55
N SER A 170 17.56 -9.94 7.33
CA SER A 170 18.11 -9.52 8.62
C SER A 170 18.22 -10.70 9.60
N TRP A 171 17.21 -11.58 9.66
CA TRP A 171 17.26 -12.81 10.43
C TRP A 171 18.37 -13.74 9.92
N ALA A 172 18.49 -13.92 8.61
CA ALA A 172 19.51 -14.79 8.02
C ALA A 172 20.93 -14.29 8.31
N ILE A 173 21.17 -12.97 8.26
CA ILE A 173 22.43 -12.34 8.65
C ILE A 173 22.73 -12.61 10.14
N ALA A 174 21.77 -12.35 11.02
CA ALA A 174 21.94 -12.61 12.44
C ALA A 174 22.25 -14.08 12.73
N MET A 175 21.63 -15.02 11.99
CA MET A 175 21.94 -16.45 12.07
C MET A 175 23.35 -16.77 11.58
N GLN A 176 23.85 -16.11 10.51
CA GLN A 176 25.23 -16.27 10.04
C GLN A 176 26.25 -15.81 11.07
N GLU A 177 26.07 -14.61 11.60
CA GLU A 177 26.96 -14.00 12.59
C GLU A 177 27.09 -14.86 13.85
N ASN A 178 25.98 -15.44 14.30
CA ASN A 178 25.89 -16.23 15.52
C ASN A 178 25.95 -17.75 15.28
N PHE A 179 26.22 -18.20 14.05
CA PHE A 179 26.21 -19.63 13.71
C PHE A 179 27.17 -20.46 14.55
N HIS A 180 28.29 -19.90 15.00
CA HIS A 180 29.26 -20.53 15.86
C HIS A 180 28.71 -20.89 17.26
N LEU A 181 27.69 -20.15 17.75
CA LEU A 181 27.05 -20.38 19.05
C LEU A 181 26.00 -21.49 19.02
N LEU A 182 25.56 -21.92 17.84
CA LEU A 182 24.55 -22.95 17.68
C LEU A 182 25.08 -24.32 18.09
N ASP A 183 24.23 -25.17 18.67
CA ASP A 183 24.54 -26.56 18.96
C ASP A 183 24.53 -27.43 17.68
N LYS A 184 24.81 -28.74 17.83
CA LYS A 184 24.86 -29.67 16.69
C LYS A 184 23.51 -29.83 15.98
N LYS A 185 22.41 -29.87 16.74
CA LYS A 185 21.05 -30.02 16.22
C LYS A 185 20.61 -28.76 15.47
N GLU A 186 20.86 -27.60 16.05
CA GLU A 186 20.58 -26.31 15.47
C GLU A 186 21.39 -26.08 14.18
N LYS A 187 22.71 -26.37 14.22
CA LYS A 187 23.58 -26.30 13.04
C LYS A 187 23.10 -27.21 11.90
N TYR A 188 22.59 -28.39 12.22
CA TYR A 188 22.01 -29.26 11.20
C TYR A 188 20.79 -28.64 10.51
N HIS A 189 19.84 -28.12 11.26
CA HIS A 189 18.62 -27.54 10.71
C HIS A 189 18.84 -26.22 9.97
N TYR A 190 19.84 -25.43 10.37
CA TYR A 190 20.13 -24.10 9.82
C TYR A 190 21.39 -24.07 8.95
N SER A 191 21.97 -25.23 8.58
CA SER A 191 23.15 -25.32 7.72
C SER A 191 22.99 -24.61 6.36
N PHE A 192 21.75 -24.53 5.85
CA PHE A 192 21.44 -23.85 4.60
C PHE A 192 21.75 -22.34 4.65
N ILE A 193 21.83 -21.73 5.82
CA ILE A 193 22.23 -20.33 5.97
C ILE A 193 23.66 -20.13 5.50
N GLN A 194 24.58 -21.07 5.84
CA GLN A 194 25.96 -21.01 5.41
C GLN A 194 26.12 -21.30 3.91
N THR A 195 25.37 -22.26 3.39
CA THR A 195 25.41 -22.57 1.94
C THR A 195 24.83 -21.49 1.04
N ASN A 196 23.97 -20.63 1.57
CA ASN A 196 23.38 -19.49 0.85
C ASN A 196 24.02 -18.15 1.26
N ALA A 197 25.22 -18.15 1.87
CA ALA A 197 25.86 -16.94 2.38
C ALA A 197 26.03 -15.85 1.31
N GLY A 198 26.40 -16.23 0.09
CA GLY A 198 26.55 -15.32 -1.04
C GLY A 198 25.24 -14.63 -1.42
N LEU A 199 24.14 -15.40 -1.55
CA LEU A 199 22.81 -14.85 -1.84
C LEU A 199 22.30 -13.94 -0.72
N ILE A 200 22.53 -14.29 0.54
CA ILE A 200 22.13 -13.49 1.70
C ILE A 200 22.87 -12.14 1.69
N SER A 201 24.17 -12.15 1.44
CA SER A 201 24.98 -10.93 1.31
C SER A 201 24.48 -10.06 0.15
N GLU A 202 24.29 -10.65 -1.03
CA GLU A 202 23.76 -9.95 -2.22
C GLU A 202 22.39 -9.29 -1.95
N LEU A 203 21.46 -10.05 -1.36
CA LEU A 203 20.13 -9.51 -1.02
C LEU A 203 20.21 -8.43 0.07
N SER A 204 21.14 -8.54 1.02
CA SER A 204 21.38 -7.51 2.04
C SER A 204 21.80 -6.18 1.41
N GLU A 205 22.74 -6.23 0.48
CA GLU A 205 23.20 -5.02 -0.24
C GLU A 205 22.08 -4.40 -1.06
N VAL A 206 21.30 -5.22 -1.79
CA VAL A 206 20.13 -4.78 -2.56
C VAL A 206 19.10 -4.11 -1.67
N LEU A 207 18.75 -4.71 -0.54
CA LEU A 207 17.75 -4.18 0.38
C LEU A 207 18.23 -2.89 1.05
N THR A 208 19.51 -2.79 1.39
CA THR A 208 20.12 -1.56 1.92
C THR A 208 20.03 -0.42 0.90
N LEU A 209 20.27 -0.70 -0.39
CA LEU A 209 20.07 0.29 -1.44
C LEU A 209 18.59 0.71 -1.55
N PHE A 210 17.67 -0.25 -1.50
CA PHE A 210 16.23 0.04 -1.55
C PHE A 210 15.79 0.98 -0.42
N GLU A 211 16.24 0.71 0.81
CA GLU A 211 15.97 1.59 1.95
C GLU A 211 16.49 3.01 1.72
N ASN A 212 17.70 3.14 1.19
CA ASN A 212 18.30 4.44 0.90
C ASN A 212 17.52 5.19 -0.19
N ILE A 213 17.14 4.52 -1.29
CA ILE A 213 16.32 5.10 -2.36
C ILE A 213 14.95 5.52 -1.82
N MET A 214 14.26 4.61 -1.13
CA MET A 214 12.94 4.90 -0.56
C MET A 214 13.00 6.06 0.43
N ARG A 215 13.99 6.07 1.32
CA ARG A 215 14.18 7.17 2.27
C ARG A 215 14.40 8.50 1.55
N THR A 216 15.29 8.55 0.56
CA THR A 216 15.55 9.76 -0.21
C THR A 216 14.29 10.27 -0.90
N LEU A 217 13.59 9.40 -1.63
CA LEU A 217 12.40 9.80 -2.39
C LEU A 217 11.19 10.10 -1.51
N LYS A 218 11.06 9.46 -0.34
CA LYS A 218 9.97 9.76 0.62
C LYS A 218 10.21 11.03 1.43
N CYS A 219 11.47 11.37 1.70
CA CYS A 219 11.79 12.54 2.52
C CYS A 219 12.10 13.81 1.70
N GLU A 220 12.62 13.66 0.49
CA GLU A 220 13.01 14.77 -0.39
C GLU A 220 12.11 14.90 -1.63
N GLY A 221 11.25 13.91 -1.90
CA GLY A 221 10.41 13.82 -3.11
C GLY A 221 11.21 13.43 -4.35
N LEU A 222 10.48 13.22 -5.46
CA LEU A 222 11.06 12.98 -6.77
C LEU A 222 11.36 14.30 -7.47
N SER A 223 12.62 14.58 -7.72
CA SER A 223 13.13 15.67 -8.55
C SER A 223 14.26 15.16 -9.45
N LYS A 224 14.74 15.97 -10.39
CA LYS A 224 15.91 15.61 -11.20
C LYS A 224 17.15 15.38 -10.31
N ASP A 225 17.30 16.14 -9.24
CA ASP A 225 18.42 16.03 -8.31
C ASP A 225 18.35 14.76 -7.46
N THR A 226 17.18 14.47 -6.87
CA THR A 226 17.01 13.25 -6.05
C THR A 226 17.10 11.98 -6.90
N ALA A 227 16.60 11.99 -8.13
CA ALA A 227 16.77 10.89 -9.06
C ALA A 227 18.25 10.68 -9.42
N THR A 228 19.00 11.75 -9.66
CA THR A 228 20.45 11.68 -9.91
C THR A 228 21.21 11.09 -8.71
N LYS A 229 20.87 11.52 -7.48
CA LYS A 229 21.43 10.92 -6.26
C LYS A 229 21.12 9.41 -6.18
N CYS A 230 19.88 9.01 -6.43
CA CYS A 230 19.46 7.60 -6.40
C CYS A 230 20.16 6.77 -7.47
N LYS A 231 20.33 7.29 -8.69
CA LYS A 231 21.09 6.63 -9.77
C LYS A 231 22.57 6.46 -9.40
N ALA A 232 23.17 7.48 -8.80
CA ALA A 232 24.58 7.40 -8.36
C ALA A 232 24.75 6.33 -7.27
N MET A 233 23.82 6.23 -6.30
CA MET A 233 23.83 5.15 -5.30
C MET A 233 23.68 3.77 -5.97
N THR A 234 22.75 3.63 -6.92
CA THR A 234 22.51 2.39 -7.66
C THR A 234 23.74 1.98 -8.45
N ALA A 235 24.34 2.90 -9.19
CA ALA A 235 25.56 2.63 -9.96
C ALA A 235 26.72 2.17 -9.08
N ARG A 236 26.92 2.79 -7.93
CA ARG A 236 28.00 2.44 -6.99
C ARG A 236 27.80 1.07 -6.35
N MET A 237 26.57 0.71 -5.99
CA MET A 237 26.29 -0.50 -5.20
C MET A 237 26.00 -1.73 -6.07
N LEU A 238 25.22 -1.60 -7.14
CA LEU A 238 24.72 -2.76 -7.89
C LEU A 238 25.46 -3.02 -9.20
N LEU A 239 25.99 -2.00 -9.89
CA LEU A 239 26.64 -2.25 -11.19
C LEU A 239 27.94 -3.06 -11.10
N PRO A 240 28.78 -2.95 -10.06
CA PRO A 240 29.94 -3.81 -9.89
C PRO A 240 29.61 -5.20 -9.35
N SER A 241 28.44 -5.42 -8.76
CA SER A 241 27.99 -6.67 -8.15
C SER A 241 27.37 -7.57 -9.22
N GLY A 242 27.50 -8.83 -9.22
CA GLY A 242 27.01 -9.87 -10.14
C GLY A 242 25.89 -9.52 -11.17
N GLU A 243 25.47 -10.47 -11.96
CA GLU A 243 24.51 -10.22 -13.06
C GLU A 243 23.13 -9.79 -12.55
N ARG A 244 22.60 -10.46 -11.48
CA ARG A 244 21.28 -10.16 -10.91
C ARG A 244 21.20 -8.72 -10.36
N PRO A 245 22.10 -8.26 -9.48
CA PRO A 245 22.12 -6.89 -8.99
C PRO A 245 22.29 -5.86 -10.12
N ARG A 246 23.14 -6.11 -11.11
CA ARG A 246 23.33 -5.23 -12.25
C ARG A 246 22.03 -5.03 -13.03
N ARG A 247 21.34 -6.12 -13.40
CA ARG A 247 20.04 -6.03 -14.09
C ARG A 247 18.99 -5.29 -13.25
N LEU A 248 18.99 -5.50 -11.93
CA LEU A 248 18.13 -4.77 -11.02
C LEU A 248 18.45 -3.27 -11.03
N GLY A 249 19.74 -2.91 -11.00
CA GLY A 249 20.20 -1.52 -11.09
C GLY A 249 19.77 -0.82 -12.37
N GLU A 250 19.84 -1.52 -13.52
CA GLU A 250 19.34 -1.02 -14.80
C GLU A 250 17.83 -0.71 -14.76
N LEU A 251 17.03 -1.62 -14.17
CA LEU A 251 15.58 -1.41 -14.00
C LEU A 251 15.27 -0.21 -13.12
N ILE A 252 16.03 -0.03 -12.02
CA ILE A 252 15.88 1.12 -11.13
C ILE A 252 16.20 2.43 -11.87
N CYS A 253 17.29 2.47 -12.63
CA CYS A 253 17.65 3.66 -13.42
C CYS A 253 16.57 3.99 -14.45
N GLN A 254 16.08 3.00 -15.19
CA GLN A 254 14.98 3.18 -16.16
C GLN A 254 13.69 3.69 -15.49
N TYR A 255 13.36 3.17 -14.30
CA TYR A 255 12.24 3.68 -13.52
C TYR A 255 12.41 5.15 -13.19
N LEU A 256 13.56 5.54 -12.62
CA LEU A 256 13.84 6.92 -12.25
C LEU A 256 13.83 7.85 -13.47
N ASP A 257 14.35 7.41 -14.62
CA ASP A 257 14.28 8.17 -15.89
C ASP A 257 12.84 8.40 -16.34
N LYS A 258 12.02 7.34 -16.28
CA LYS A 258 10.62 7.42 -16.68
C LYS A 258 9.83 8.36 -15.76
N GLU A 259 9.99 8.22 -14.45
CA GLU A 259 9.26 9.04 -13.49
C GLU A 259 9.70 10.52 -13.53
N THR A 260 10.99 10.78 -13.71
CA THR A 260 11.48 12.16 -13.89
C THR A 260 11.05 12.80 -15.22
N GLY A 261 10.80 11.98 -16.25
CA GLY A 261 10.21 12.44 -17.52
C GLY A 261 8.79 12.98 -17.39
N LEU A 262 8.08 12.64 -16.28
CA LEU A 262 6.74 13.16 -15.99
C LEU A 262 6.77 14.49 -15.22
N LEU A 263 7.93 14.92 -14.73
CA LEU A 263 8.06 16.21 -14.05
C LEU A 263 8.00 17.35 -15.07
N LYS A 264 7.24 18.39 -14.75
CA LYS A 264 7.23 19.61 -15.56
C LYS A 264 8.61 20.32 -15.45
N ASP A 265 9.04 20.95 -16.54
CA ASP A 265 10.31 21.72 -16.54
C ASP A 265 10.28 22.83 -15.49
N GLY A 266 11.37 22.92 -14.70
CA GLY A 266 11.46 23.85 -13.56
C GLY A 266 10.57 23.46 -12.39
N GLY A 267 10.00 22.23 -12.44
CA GLY A 267 9.02 21.75 -11.50
C GLY A 267 9.59 21.43 -10.14
N LYS A 268 8.73 21.56 -9.18
CA LYS A 268 8.91 21.18 -7.79
C LYS A 268 8.95 19.66 -7.66
N ALA A 269 9.52 19.16 -6.56
CA ALA A 269 9.58 17.73 -6.31
C ALA A 269 8.17 17.15 -6.12
N HIS A 270 7.87 15.98 -6.71
CA HIS A 270 6.62 15.28 -6.57
C HIS A 270 6.67 14.22 -5.46
N ASN A 271 5.52 13.93 -4.86
CA ASN A 271 5.36 12.74 -4.02
C ASN A 271 5.35 11.48 -4.90
N ILE A 272 6.08 10.43 -4.49
CA ILE A 272 6.22 9.17 -5.23
C ILE A 272 6.00 7.94 -4.34
N SER A 273 5.40 8.13 -3.16
CA SER A 273 5.06 7.05 -2.25
C SER A 273 3.60 7.11 -1.83
N SER A 274 2.91 5.97 -1.94
CA SER A 274 1.54 5.75 -1.48
C SER A 274 1.47 5.13 -0.08
N ASP A 275 2.57 5.03 0.67
CA ASP A 275 2.63 4.40 2.00
C ASP A 275 1.59 4.94 2.98
N ILE A 276 1.15 6.19 2.80
CA ILE A 276 0.09 6.80 3.62
C ILE A 276 -1.25 6.10 3.46
N GLU A 277 -1.55 5.54 2.28
CA GLU A 277 -2.74 4.70 2.07
C GLU A 277 -2.62 3.38 2.81
N GLU A 278 -1.45 2.70 2.72
CA GLU A 278 -1.19 1.47 3.48
C GLU A 278 -1.32 1.72 4.99
N SER A 279 -0.79 2.84 5.49
CA SER A 279 -0.95 3.26 6.89
C SER A 279 -2.42 3.47 7.26
N SER A 280 -3.18 4.15 6.40
CA SER A 280 -4.62 4.38 6.57
C SER A 280 -5.39 3.06 6.61
N PHE A 281 -5.07 2.15 5.71
CA PHE A 281 -5.65 0.82 5.66
C PHE A 281 -5.26 -0.03 6.88
N GLY A 282 -4.04 0.10 7.37
CA GLY A 282 -3.59 -0.56 8.59
C GLY A 282 -4.45 -0.16 9.80
N LEU A 283 -4.67 1.14 9.98
CA LEU A 283 -5.53 1.69 11.04
C LEU A 283 -6.99 1.23 10.89
N LEU A 284 -7.50 1.20 9.66
CA LEU A 284 -8.85 0.71 9.40
C LEU A 284 -8.97 -0.77 9.76
N LYS A 285 -8.05 -1.63 9.28
CA LYS A 285 -8.03 -3.07 9.57
C LYS A 285 -7.97 -3.37 11.06
N ALA A 286 -7.17 -2.63 11.82
CA ALA A 286 -7.07 -2.77 13.28
C ALA A 286 -8.40 -2.44 13.99
N SER A 287 -9.27 -1.66 13.36
CA SER A 287 -10.57 -1.24 13.92
C SER A 287 -11.76 -2.04 13.38
N MET A 288 -11.54 -2.96 12.44
CA MET A 288 -12.60 -3.78 11.84
C MET A 288 -12.85 -5.05 12.67
N PRO A 289 -14.09 -5.59 12.65
CA PRO A 289 -14.38 -6.90 13.22
C PRO A 289 -13.52 -7.99 12.55
N ALA A 290 -13.07 -8.97 13.32
CA ALA A 290 -12.30 -10.11 12.82
C ALA A 290 -13.08 -10.99 11.80
N CYS A 291 -14.41 -10.87 11.76
CA CYS A 291 -15.27 -11.65 10.88
C CYS A 291 -15.25 -11.13 9.43
N LYS A 292 -14.54 -11.83 8.55
CA LYS A 292 -14.49 -11.52 7.11
C LYS A 292 -15.86 -11.57 6.41
N MET A 293 -16.84 -12.28 6.97
CA MET A 293 -18.20 -12.38 6.44
C MET A 293 -19.04 -11.12 6.69
N ALA A 294 -18.59 -10.22 7.56
CA ALA A 294 -19.30 -8.97 7.81
C ALA A 294 -19.24 -7.98 6.63
N GLY A 295 -18.24 -8.11 5.74
CA GLY A 295 -17.98 -7.12 4.68
C GLY A 295 -17.61 -5.75 5.24
N PHE A 296 -17.55 -4.77 4.36
CA PHE A 296 -17.36 -3.38 4.79
C PHE A 296 -18.65 -2.80 5.34
N THR A 297 -18.52 -2.05 6.43
CA THR A 297 -19.60 -1.29 7.06
C THR A 297 -19.25 0.20 7.06
N GLU A 298 -20.08 1.03 7.67
CA GLU A 298 -19.78 2.46 7.89
C GLU A 298 -18.49 2.70 8.70
N CYS A 299 -17.81 1.67 9.17
CA CYS A 299 -16.49 1.81 9.81
C CYS A 299 -15.45 2.43 8.86
N VAL A 300 -15.60 2.30 7.53
CA VAL A 300 -14.74 2.95 6.53
C VAL A 300 -14.74 4.49 6.66
N LEU A 301 -15.82 5.08 7.17
CA LEU A 301 -15.90 6.51 7.48
C LEU A 301 -14.93 6.96 8.61
N ARG A 302 -14.17 6.04 9.19
CA ARG A 302 -13.04 6.41 10.06
C ARG A 302 -11.85 6.98 9.27
N LEU A 303 -11.68 6.61 8.00
CA LEU A 303 -10.58 7.08 7.16
C LEU A 303 -10.51 8.62 7.09
N PRO A 304 -11.60 9.34 6.75
CA PRO A 304 -11.57 10.81 6.76
C PRO A 304 -11.27 11.41 8.15
N LEU A 305 -11.62 10.71 9.23
CA LEU A 305 -11.33 11.17 10.58
C LEU A 305 -9.84 11.11 10.91
N TYR A 306 -9.10 10.10 10.42
CA TYR A 306 -7.67 9.98 10.68
C TYR A 306 -6.91 11.20 10.17
N SER A 307 -7.20 11.67 8.95
CA SER A 307 -6.62 12.89 8.38
C SER A 307 -7.09 14.14 9.12
N ARG A 308 -8.41 14.27 9.29
CA ARG A 308 -9.00 15.48 9.84
C ARG A 308 -8.61 15.75 11.29
N LEU A 309 -8.60 14.73 12.15
CA LEU A 309 -8.27 14.90 13.58
C LEU A 309 -6.79 15.23 13.78
N ARG A 310 -5.89 14.76 12.93
CA ARG A 310 -4.45 15.07 13.04
C ARG A 310 -4.07 16.46 12.55
N LYS A 311 -4.89 17.09 11.70
CA LYS A 311 -4.74 18.51 11.32
C LYS A 311 -5.06 19.47 12.47
N ILE A 312 -5.79 19.02 13.48
CA ILE A 312 -6.23 19.88 14.58
C ILE A 312 -5.27 19.71 15.74
N ARG A 313 -4.49 20.75 16.04
CA ARG A 313 -3.54 20.77 17.17
C ARG A 313 -4.22 20.69 18.54
N ARG A 314 -5.46 21.17 18.67
CA ARG A 314 -6.33 20.99 19.85
C ARG A 314 -7.73 20.63 19.36
N VAL A 315 -8.22 19.46 19.75
CA VAL A 315 -9.60 19.06 19.46
C VAL A 315 -10.51 19.91 20.35
N ASP A 316 -11.07 20.97 19.78
CA ASP A 316 -12.15 21.72 20.42
C ASP A 316 -13.47 21.01 20.11
N ILE A 317 -14.17 20.63 21.17
CA ILE A 317 -15.49 19.97 21.11
C ILE A 317 -16.47 20.82 20.31
N SER A 318 -16.37 22.15 20.36
CA SER A 318 -17.22 23.07 19.60
C SER A 318 -17.02 22.91 18.10
N HIS A 319 -15.80 22.73 17.60
CA HIS A 319 -15.51 22.46 16.20
C HIS A 319 -16.07 21.11 15.75
N VAL A 320 -15.89 20.05 16.52
CA VAL A 320 -16.46 18.73 16.21
C VAL A 320 -18.00 18.79 16.20
N SER A 321 -18.58 19.47 17.16
CA SER A 321 -20.04 19.69 17.23
C SER A 321 -20.56 20.43 16.00
N ARG A 322 -19.86 21.49 15.55
CA ARG A 322 -20.22 22.27 14.37
C ARG A 322 -20.17 21.43 13.08
N TRP A 323 -19.16 20.56 12.90
CA TRP A 323 -19.15 19.65 11.76
C TRP A 323 -20.31 18.67 11.80
N MET A 324 -20.61 18.15 12.99
CA MET A 324 -21.68 17.18 13.17
C MET A 324 -23.07 17.78 12.98
N SER A 325 -23.26 19.08 13.25
CA SER A 325 -24.56 19.73 13.13
C SER A 325 -25.12 19.73 11.70
N HIS A 326 -24.22 19.81 10.69
CA HIS A 326 -24.59 19.84 9.26
C HIS A 326 -24.71 18.44 8.63
N THR A 327 -24.56 17.36 9.39
CA THR A 327 -24.67 15.99 8.88
C THR A 327 -25.72 15.23 9.70
N ARG A 328 -26.70 14.61 9.03
CA ARG A 328 -27.76 13.82 9.67
C ARG A 328 -27.50 12.33 9.51
N MET A 329 -28.11 11.50 10.35
CA MET A 329 -28.02 10.03 10.20
C MET A 329 -28.65 9.55 8.88
N ALA A 330 -29.63 10.28 8.35
CA ALA A 330 -30.19 10.04 7.02
C ALA A 330 -29.12 10.19 5.91
N ASP A 331 -28.22 11.18 6.04
CA ASP A 331 -27.10 11.35 5.09
C ASP A 331 -26.13 10.18 5.14
N VAL A 332 -25.85 9.64 6.33
CA VAL A 332 -25.04 8.43 6.48
C VAL A 332 -25.72 7.24 5.81
N ALA A 333 -27.03 7.08 5.98
CA ALA A 333 -27.79 6.01 5.34
C ALA A 333 -27.82 6.14 3.81
N LEU A 334 -27.91 7.37 3.30
CA LEU A 334 -27.83 7.65 1.86
C LEU A 334 -26.44 7.34 1.31
N TRP A 335 -25.39 7.82 1.98
CA TRP A 335 -24.01 7.56 1.60
C TRP A 335 -23.72 6.05 1.57
N LYS A 336 -24.16 5.30 2.59
CA LYS A 336 -24.01 3.83 2.62
C LYS A 336 -24.61 3.15 1.41
N ARG A 337 -25.78 3.59 0.95
CA ARG A 337 -26.47 3.03 -0.24
C ARG A 337 -25.66 3.23 -1.52
N GLY A 338 -25.00 4.38 -1.66
CA GLY A 338 -24.17 4.70 -2.84
C GLY A 338 -22.76 4.13 -2.81
N HIS A 339 -22.18 3.90 -1.62
CA HIS A 339 -20.76 3.63 -1.48
C HIS A 339 -20.43 2.26 -0.89
N LEU A 340 -21.38 1.59 -0.22
CA LEU A 340 -21.15 0.28 0.38
C LEU A 340 -22.02 -0.80 -0.27
N ARG A 341 -21.51 -2.01 -0.34
CA ARG A 341 -22.28 -3.17 -0.78
C ARG A 341 -23.06 -3.78 0.39
N THR A 342 -24.13 -4.47 0.05
CA THR A 342 -24.90 -5.24 1.05
C THR A 342 -23.98 -6.27 1.70
N ASN A 343 -24.04 -6.34 3.02
CA ASN A 343 -23.29 -7.31 3.83
C ASN A 343 -23.48 -8.75 3.29
N PRO A 344 -22.39 -9.52 3.08
CA PRO A 344 -22.46 -10.88 2.58
C PRO A 344 -23.37 -11.81 3.38
N LEU A 345 -23.38 -11.70 4.72
CA LEU A 345 -24.29 -12.47 5.57
C LEU A 345 -25.76 -12.15 5.31
N VAL A 346 -26.08 -10.87 5.12
CA VAL A 346 -27.46 -10.43 4.80
C VAL A 346 -27.87 -10.94 3.42
N ARG A 347 -26.95 -10.88 2.42
CA ARG A 347 -27.20 -11.46 1.08
C ARG A 347 -27.48 -12.96 1.17
N ARG A 348 -26.63 -13.70 1.89
CA ARG A 348 -26.79 -15.14 2.10
C ARG A 348 -28.11 -15.46 2.78
N ARG A 349 -28.45 -14.75 3.86
CA ARG A 349 -29.71 -14.95 4.57
C ARG A 349 -30.92 -14.72 3.64
N ARG A 350 -30.92 -13.62 2.87
CA ARG A 350 -32.01 -13.34 1.90
C ARG A 350 -32.12 -14.41 0.84
N ALA A 351 -31.01 -14.93 0.31
CA ALA A 351 -31.00 -15.99 -0.67
C ALA A 351 -31.60 -17.27 -0.09
N LEU A 352 -31.22 -17.69 1.11
CA LEU A 352 -31.77 -18.86 1.79
C LEU A 352 -33.26 -18.71 2.10
N THR A 353 -33.73 -17.55 2.56
CA THR A 353 -35.15 -17.29 2.80
C THR A 353 -35.99 -17.39 1.51
N ARG A 354 -35.48 -16.88 0.37
CA ARG A 354 -36.13 -17.03 -0.92
C ARG A 354 -36.23 -18.50 -1.37
N MET A 355 -35.18 -19.28 -1.15
CA MET A 355 -35.22 -20.74 -1.46
C MET A 355 -36.29 -21.45 -0.66
N THR A 356 -36.42 -21.17 0.64
CA THR A 356 -37.44 -21.80 1.50
C THR A 356 -38.87 -21.36 1.14
N GLN A 357 -39.08 -20.12 0.69
CA GLN A 357 -40.39 -19.64 0.23
C GLN A 357 -40.81 -20.29 -1.09
N ASN A 358 -39.89 -20.50 -2.03
CA ASN A 358 -40.19 -21.16 -3.31
C ASN A 358 -40.49 -22.67 -3.15
N VAL A 359 -39.97 -23.32 -2.12
CA VAL A 359 -40.30 -24.73 -1.81
C VAL A 359 -41.68 -24.87 -1.17
N GLY A 360 -42.15 -23.83 -0.46
CA GLY A 360 -43.49 -23.83 0.20
C GLY A 360 -44.66 -23.52 -0.74
N THR A 361 -44.42 -23.13 -2.00
CA THR A 361 -45.47 -22.87 -3.01
C THR A 361 -45.65 -23.97 -4.02
N SER A 362 -45.01 -25.13 -3.82
CA SER A 362 -45.08 -26.31 -4.70
C SER A 362 -45.83 -27.49 -4.08
N TYR A 363 -46.74 -27.20 -3.14
CA TYR A 363 -47.69 -28.19 -2.61
C TYR A 363 -49.12 -27.67 -2.76
#